data_95ced81264c94e45f4f228a9cb751f31
#
_entry.id   95ced81264c94e45f4f228a9cb751f31
#
_cell.length_a   1.000
_cell.length_b   1.000
_cell.length_c   1.000
_cell.angle_alpha   90.00
_cell.angle_beta   90.00
_cell.angle_gamma   90.00
#
_symmetry.space_group_name_H-M   'P 1'
#
loop_
_entity.id
_entity.type
_entity.pdbx_description
1 polymer ?
#
loop_
_entity_poly.entity_id
_entity_poly.type
_entity_poly.pdbx_seq_one_letter_code
_entity_poly.pdbx_strand_id
1 'polypeptide(L)' 'VEGREYLTAVVTSERNHARRDAIRADAAQLADPRRVDDATLEAILGRMPTIVLLTYTVHGNEASGTEAALATLYE' A
#
# COMPACT_ATOMS: atom_id res chain seq x y z
N VAL A 1 1.22 -18.46 9.71
CA VAL A 1 2.21 -19.33 10.34
C VAL A 1 1.77 -19.60 11.77
N GLU A 2 1.75 -20.86 12.17
CA GLU A 2 1.32 -21.25 13.51
C GLU A 2 -0.10 -20.81 13.90
N GLY A 3 -1.02 -20.69 12.94
CA GLY A 3 -2.37 -20.21 13.17
C GLY A 3 -2.50 -18.71 13.42
N ARG A 4 -1.42 -17.93 13.27
CA ARG A 4 -1.43 -16.48 13.42
C ARG A 4 -1.66 -15.80 12.09
N GLU A 5 -2.45 -14.74 12.11
CA GLU A 5 -2.76 -13.96 10.93
C GLU A 5 -1.66 -12.93 10.62
N TYR A 6 -1.43 -12.71 9.34
CA TYR A 6 -0.69 -11.56 8.86
C TYR A 6 -1.64 -10.39 8.73
N LEU A 7 -1.28 -9.26 9.33
CA LEU A 7 -2.10 -8.05 9.30
C LEU A 7 -1.45 -7.00 8.42
N THR A 8 -2.25 -6.42 7.55
CA THR A 8 -1.88 -5.24 6.76
C THR A 8 -2.84 -4.12 7.10
N ALA A 9 -2.31 -3.00 7.57
CA ALA A 9 -3.09 -1.79 7.81
C ALA A 9 -2.96 -0.85 6.60
N VAL A 10 -4.08 -0.38 6.09
CA VAL A 10 -4.12 0.62 5.01
C VAL A 10 -4.56 1.94 5.61
N VAL A 11 -3.64 2.91 5.62
CA VAL A 11 -3.90 4.25 6.15
C VAL A 11 -3.94 5.23 4.97
N THR A 12 -5.04 5.96 4.84
CA THR A 12 -5.23 6.88 3.74
C THR A 12 -6.32 7.90 4.06
N SER A 13 -6.50 8.92 3.22
CA SER A 13 -7.62 9.84 3.34
C SER A 13 -8.96 9.15 3.07
N GLU A 14 -10.03 9.69 3.64
CA GLU A 14 -11.40 9.21 3.40
C GLU A 14 -11.72 9.14 1.89
N ARG A 15 -11.33 10.15 1.14
CA ARG A 15 -11.49 10.18 -0.32
C ARG A 15 -10.81 9.00 -1.01
N ASN A 16 -9.57 8.69 -0.65
CA ASN A 16 -8.86 7.56 -1.23
C ASN A 16 -9.43 6.22 -0.77
N HIS A 17 -9.87 6.14 0.47
CA HIS A 17 -10.53 4.94 0.98
C HIS A 17 -11.79 4.61 0.19
N ALA A 18 -12.61 5.61 -0.14
CA ALA A 18 -13.83 5.43 -0.93
C ALA A 18 -13.58 4.93 -2.36
N ARG A 19 -12.39 5.23 -2.93
CA ARG A 19 -12.01 4.77 -4.27
C ARG A 19 -10.89 3.72 -4.28
N ARG A 20 -10.74 2.98 -3.21
CA ARG A 20 -9.66 2.00 -3.04
C ARG A 20 -9.57 0.98 -4.17
N ASP A 21 -10.72 0.50 -4.66
CA ASP A 21 -10.74 -0.49 -5.75
C ASP A 21 -10.26 0.11 -7.07
N ALA A 22 -10.58 1.37 -7.35
CA ALA A 22 -10.06 2.09 -8.51
C ALA A 22 -8.53 2.28 -8.41
N ILE A 23 -8.03 2.65 -7.24
CA ILE A 23 -6.58 2.77 -6.98
C ILE A 23 -5.88 1.42 -7.19
N ARG A 24 -6.48 0.33 -6.72
CA ARG A 24 -5.94 -1.02 -6.93
C ARG A 24 -5.90 -1.40 -8.41
N ALA A 25 -6.94 -1.07 -9.17
CA ALA A 25 -6.99 -1.33 -10.61
C ALA A 25 -5.93 -0.51 -11.37
N ASP A 26 -5.76 0.75 -11.02
CA ASP A 26 -4.71 1.61 -11.57
C ASP A 26 -3.31 1.07 -11.25
N ALA A 27 -3.07 0.65 -10.02
CA ALA A 27 -1.81 0.05 -9.60
C ALA A 27 -1.49 -1.24 -10.38
N ALA A 28 -2.50 -2.08 -10.65
CA ALA A 28 -2.34 -3.28 -11.44
C ALA A 28 -1.95 -2.97 -12.89
N GLN A 29 -2.47 -1.90 -13.47
CA GLN A 29 -2.07 -1.45 -14.80
C GLN A 29 -0.62 -0.93 -14.81
N LEU A 30 -0.21 -0.19 -13.80
CA LEU A 30 1.17 0.30 -13.68
C LEU A 30 2.18 -0.84 -13.47
N ALA A 31 1.76 -1.96 -12.90
CA ALA A 31 2.62 -3.12 -12.68
C ALA A 31 3.02 -3.81 -14.00
N ASP A 32 2.24 -3.67 -15.07
CA ASP A 32 2.61 -4.16 -16.40
C ASP A 32 2.44 -3.06 -17.47
N PRO A 33 3.40 -2.14 -17.57
CA PRO A 33 3.32 -0.99 -18.46
C PRO A 33 3.30 -1.36 -19.96
N ARG A 34 3.63 -2.59 -20.30
CA ARG A 34 3.57 -3.07 -21.69
C ARG A 34 2.16 -3.17 -22.25
N ARG A 35 1.16 -3.20 -21.39
CA ARG A 35 -0.27 -3.31 -21.73
C ARG A 35 -1.00 -1.98 -21.70
N VAL A 36 -0.31 -0.90 -21.41
CA VAL A 36 -0.91 0.42 -21.20
C VAL A 36 -0.29 1.39 -22.22
N ASP A 37 -1.10 2.13 -22.93
CA ASP A 37 -0.61 3.19 -23.81
C ASP A 37 -0.15 4.43 -23.01
N ASP A 38 0.62 5.30 -23.64
CA ASP A 38 1.20 6.47 -22.97
C ASP A 38 0.12 7.41 -22.42
N ALA A 39 -0.97 7.61 -23.14
CA ALA A 39 -2.06 8.48 -22.71
C ALA A 39 -2.75 7.94 -21.45
N THR A 40 -3.00 6.63 -21.40
CA THR A 40 -3.58 5.97 -20.22
C THR A 40 -2.60 6.00 -19.05
N LEU A 41 -1.32 5.77 -19.31
CA LEU A 41 -0.28 5.84 -18.29
C LEU A 41 -0.23 7.23 -17.63
N GLU A 42 -0.19 8.29 -18.43
CA GLU A 42 -0.20 9.66 -17.90
C GLU A 42 -1.47 9.98 -17.11
N ALA A 43 -2.63 9.52 -17.58
CA ALA A 43 -3.89 9.70 -16.87
C ALA A 43 -3.87 9.02 -15.49
N ILE A 44 -3.34 7.80 -15.40
CA ILE A 44 -3.19 7.07 -14.14
C ILE A 44 -2.23 7.81 -13.22
N LEU A 45 -1.06 8.20 -13.71
CA LEU A 45 -0.05 8.92 -12.90
C LEU A 45 -0.59 10.24 -12.35
N GLY A 46 -1.46 10.92 -13.10
CA GLY A 46 -2.08 12.17 -12.68
C GLY A 46 -3.10 12.03 -11.55
N ARG A 47 -3.65 10.84 -11.33
CA ARG A 47 -4.70 10.58 -10.32
C ARG A 47 -4.30 9.64 -9.19
N MET A 48 -3.21 8.89 -9.38
CA MET A 48 -2.76 7.93 -8.37
C MET A 48 -2.16 8.63 -7.16
N PRO A 49 -2.54 8.24 -5.95
CA PRO A 49 -1.81 8.67 -4.76
C PRO A 49 -0.45 7.98 -4.71
N THR A 50 0.50 8.59 -4.04
CA THR A 50 1.75 7.90 -3.70
C THR A 50 1.44 6.79 -2.70
N ILE A 51 1.89 5.57 -3.01
CA ILE A 51 1.74 4.42 -2.14
C ILE A 51 3.09 4.16 -1.47
N VAL A 52 3.11 4.16 -0.15
CA VAL A 52 4.29 3.86 0.65
C VAL A 52 4.04 2.55 1.41
N LEU A 53 4.89 1.57 1.19
CA LEU A 53 4.86 0.31 1.92
C LEU A 53 5.89 0.36 3.05
N LEU A 54 5.41 0.27 4.29
CA LEU A 54 6.24 0.15 5.48
C LEU A 54 6.15 -1.29 5.99
N THR A 55 7.28 -1.95 6.05
CA THR A 55 7.39 -3.32 6.58
C THR A 55 8.16 -3.31 7.88
N TYR A 56 7.66 -4.05 8.84
CA TYR A 56 8.26 -4.14 10.18
C TYR A 56 8.48 -5.61 10.55
N THR A 57 9.36 -5.83 11.49
CA THR A 57 9.60 -7.15 12.08
C THR A 57 10.06 -8.20 11.05
N VAL A 58 11.00 -7.84 10.20
CA VAL A 58 11.60 -8.77 9.22
C VAL A 58 12.26 -9.95 9.94
N HIS A 59 12.90 -9.68 11.08
CA HIS A 59 13.48 -10.68 11.97
C HIS A 59 12.67 -10.76 13.26
N GLY A 60 12.11 -11.92 13.57
CA GLY A 60 11.21 -12.11 14.70
C GLY A 60 11.83 -11.91 16.09
N ASN A 61 13.15 -11.89 16.18
CA ASN A 61 13.88 -11.62 17.43
C ASN A 61 14.15 -10.12 17.67
N GLU A 62 13.75 -9.24 16.78
CA GLU A 62 13.88 -7.80 16.89
C GLU A 62 12.54 -7.21 17.41
N ALA A 63 12.40 -7.09 18.73
CA ALA A 63 11.13 -6.76 19.37
C ALA A 63 10.62 -5.34 19.08
N SER A 64 11.52 -4.37 18.85
CA SER A 64 11.16 -2.96 18.66
C SER A 64 10.35 -2.68 17.37
N GLY A 65 10.39 -3.57 16.37
CA GLY A 65 9.69 -3.39 15.10
C GLY A 65 8.17 -3.33 15.27
N THR A 66 7.58 -4.20 16.09
CA THR A 66 6.14 -4.21 16.35
C THR A 66 5.68 -2.95 17.07
N GLU A 67 6.43 -2.51 18.07
CA GLU A 67 6.13 -1.28 18.80
C GLU A 67 6.24 -0.05 17.91
N ALA A 68 7.25 0.01 17.05
CA ALA A 68 7.42 1.08 16.08
C ALA A 68 6.25 1.13 15.09
N ALA A 69 5.76 -0.01 14.63
CA ALA A 69 4.59 -0.08 13.75
C ALA A 69 3.34 0.49 14.42
N LEU A 70 3.08 0.11 15.67
CA LEU A 70 1.94 0.61 16.44
C LEU A 70 2.05 2.12 16.68
N ALA A 71 3.24 2.61 17.04
CA ALA A 71 3.48 4.03 17.24
C ALA A 71 3.25 4.84 15.95
N THR A 72 3.72 4.32 14.80
CA THR A 72 3.52 4.95 13.49
C THR A 72 2.03 5.05 13.13
N LEU A 73 1.24 4.02 13.44
CA LEU A 73 -0.20 4.03 13.18
C LEU A 73 -0.95 5.02 14.10
N TYR A 74 -0.46 5.22 15.32
CA TYR A 74 -1.11 6.09 16.29
C TYR A 74 -0.93 7.58 15.96
N GLU A 75 0.21 7.98 15.43
CA GLU A 75 0.51 9.36 15.05
C GLU A 75 -0.14 9.79 13.74
#